data_3f1b589c1b70a0bae923a45bc2e81c36
#
_entry.id   3f1b589c1b70a0bae923a45bc2e81c36
#
_cell.length_a   1.000
_cell.length_b   1.000
_cell.length_c   1.000
_cell.angle_alpha   90.00
_cell.angle_beta   90.00
_cell.angle_gamma   90.00
#
_symmetry.space_group_name_H-M   'P 1'
#
loop_
_entity.id
_entity.type
_entity.pdbx_description
1 polymer ?
#
loop_
_entity_poly.entity_id
_entity_poly.type
_entity_poly.pdbx_seq_one_letter_code
_entity_poly.pdbx_strand_id
1 'polypeptide(L)' 'MKWFLDFGHGGKDSGAVSANKTKESDTVLKIGMLIKNNLEKNNEKVITTREEDKYYSLDYRSSKANKENCDY' A
#
# COMPACT_ATOMS: atom_id res chain seq x y z
N MET A 1 7.30 12.94 -10.54
CA MET A 1 7.52 11.48 -10.59
C MET A 1 6.26 10.74 -10.21
N LYS A 2 6.10 9.54 -10.69
CA LYS A 2 4.94 8.70 -10.41
C LYS A 2 5.37 7.51 -9.55
N TRP A 3 4.77 7.41 -8.37
CA TRP A 3 5.09 6.40 -7.37
C TRP A 3 4.03 5.33 -7.31
N PHE A 4 4.46 4.09 -7.11
CA PHE A 4 3.55 3.00 -6.77
C PHE A 4 3.84 2.59 -5.32
N LEU A 5 2.85 2.75 -4.46
CA LEU A 5 2.97 2.37 -3.06
C LEU A 5 2.23 1.05 -2.85
N ASP A 6 2.97 0.02 -2.54
CA ASP A 6 2.42 -1.31 -2.28
C ASP A 6 2.20 -1.49 -0.77
N PHE A 7 0.95 -1.31 -0.33
CA PHE A 7 0.59 -1.51 1.06
C PHE A 7 0.38 -2.99 1.30
N GLY A 8 1.39 -3.66 1.83
CA GLY A 8 1.42 -5.10 2.01
C GLY A 8 0.27 -5.63 2.86
N HIS A 9 -0.04 -6.91 2.65
CA HIS A 9 -1.10 -7.61 3.38
C HIS A 9 -2.49 -6.99 3.12
N GLY A 10 -3.44 -7.23 4.00
CA GLY A 10 -4.80 -6.68 3.90
C GLY A 10 -5.86 -7.76 3.87
N GLY A 11 -7.08 -7.44 4.33
CA GLY A 11 -8.20 -8.36 4.35
C GLY A 11 -7.87 -9.65 5.09
N LYS A 12 -7.99 -10.79 4.40
CA LYS A 12 -7.69 -12.11 4.97
C LYS A 12 -6.22 -12.33 5.34
N ASP A 13 -5.32 -11.50 4.82
CA ASP A 13 -3.89 -11.54 5.11
C ASP A 13 -3.54 -10.39 6.06
N SER A 14 -3.51 -10.68 7.35
CA SER A 14 -3.20 -9.66 8.36
C SER A 14 -1.70 -9.36 8.46
N GLY A 15 -0.84 -10.22 7.87
CA GLY A 15 0.58 -10.22 8.18
C GLY A 15 0.78 -10.65 9.64
N ALA A 16 1.85 -10.21 10.25
CA ALA A 16 2.12 -10.51 11.66
C ALA A 16 1.08 -9.82 12.56
N VAL A 17 0.75 -10.48 13.67
CA VAL A 17 -0.17 -9.94 14.68
C VAL A 17 0.57 -9.91 16.01
N SER A 18 0.64 -8.72 16.64
CA SER A 18 1.35 -8.56 17.89
C SER A 18 0.56 -9.13 19.08
N ALA A 19 1.22 -9.18 20.26
CA ALA A 19 0.58 -9.69 21.47
C ALA A 19 -0.67 -8.90 21.86
N ASN A 20 -0.72 -7.60 21.55
CA ASN A 20 -1.91 -6.78 21.79
C ASN A 20 -2.88 -6.76 20.60
N LYS A 21 -2.72 -7.72 19.68
CA LYS A 21 -3.60 -7.93 18.52
C LYS A 21 -3.55 -6.81 17.48
N THR A 22 -2.49 -6.05 17.42
CA THR A 22 -2.25 -5.09 16.33
C THR A 22 -1.80 -5.86 15.09
N LYS A 23 -2.50 -5.67 13.98
CA LYS A 23 -2.18 -6.33 12.71
C LYS A 23 -1.17 -5.52 11.91
N GLU A 24 -0.21 -6.20 11.31
CA GLU A 24 0.76 -5.58 10.42
C GLU A 24 0.06 -4.85 9.27
N SER A 25 -0.99 -5.43 8.70
CA SER A 25 -1.76 -4.83 7.60
C SER A 25 -2.34 -3.47 7.96
N ASP A 26 -2.81 -3.30 9.19
CA ASP A 26 -3.37 -2.01 9.66
C ASP A 26 -2.29 -0.96 9.83
N THR A 27 -1.13 -1.36 10.37
CA THR A 27 0.02 -0.48 10.56
C THR A 27 0.57 -0.02 9.21
N VAL A 28 0.71 -0.95 8.26
CA VAL A 28 1.19 -0.66 6.91
C VAL A 28 0.26 0.35 6.23
N LEU A 29 -1.05 0.15 6.34
CA LEU A 29 -2.03 1.05 5.73
C LEU A 29 -1.93 2.46 6.31
N LYS A 30 -1.83 2.57 7.63
CA LYS A 30 -1.70 3.86 8.31
C LYS A 30 -0.45 4.63 7.86
N ILE A 31 0.69 3.98 7.91
CA ILE A 31 1.96 4.59 7.53
C ILE A 31 1.94 4.93 6.03
N GLY A 32 1.43 4.00 5.23
CA GLY A 32 1.35 4.16 3.78
C GLY A 32 0.50 5.36 3.37
N MET A 33 -0.64 5.57 4.01
CA MET A 33 -1.51 6.71 3.71
C MET A 33 -0.84 8.04 4.09
N LEU A 34 -0.04 8.07 5.15
CA LEU A 34 0.73 9.26 5.51
C LEU A 34 1.79 9.58 4.45
N ILE A 35 2.47 8.56 3.94
CA ILE A 35 3.45 8.71 2.87
C ILE A 35 2.78 9.22 1.61
N LYS A 36 1.65 8.63 1.22
CA LYS A 36 0.86 9.05 0.06
C LYS A 36 0.51 10.53 0.14
N ASN A 37 -0.04 10.94 1.28
CA ASN A 37 -0.44 12.33 1.49
C ASN A 37 0.75 13.28 1.38
N ASN A 38 1.89 12.90 1.92
CA ASN A 38 3.12 13.69 1.86
C ASN A 38 3.62 13.86 0.42
N LEU A 39 3.65 12.76 -0.33
CA LEU A 39 4.08 12.81 -1.73
C LEU A 39 3.15 13.69 -2.56
N GLU A 40 1.85 13.56 -2.37
CA GLU A 40 0.86 14.36 -3.10
C GLU A 40 0.97 15.84 -2.78
N LYS A 41 1.29 16.20 -1.55
CA LYS A 41 1.55 17.58 -1.15
C LYS A 41 2.76 18.18 -1.88
N ASN A 42 3.69 17.33 -2.28
CA ASN A 42 4.90 17.74 -3.02
C ASN A 42 4.70 17.60 -4.53
N ASN A 43 3.47 17.54 -5.00
CA ASN A 43 3.10 17.44 -6.40
C ASN A 43 3.55 16.16 -7.09
N GLU A 44 3.76 15.09 -6.30
CA GLU A 44 4.06 13.77 -6.85
C GLU A 44 2.77 13.00 -7.13
N LYS A 45 2.77 12.19 -8.18
CA LYS A 45 1.67 11.29 -8.49
C LYS A 45 1.83 9.99 -7.72
N VAL A 46 0.75 9.50 -7.11
CA VAL A 46 0.79 8.27 -6.31
C VAL A 46 -0.32 7.33 -6.73
N ILE A 47 0.07 6.09 -7.03
CA ILE A 47 -0.85 4.97 -7.25
C ILE A 47 -0.63 3.99 -6.10
N THR A 48 -1.70 3.44 -5.54
CA THR A 48 -1.61 2.50 -4.43
C THR A 48 -2.21 1.15 -4.81
N THR A 49 -1.80 0.08 -4.10
CA THR A 49 -2.45 -1.23 -4.22
C THR A 49 -3.83 -1.21 -3.59
N ARG A 50 -3.95 -0.57 -2.44
CA ARG A 50 -5.20 -0.47 -1.69
C ARG A 50 -5.17 0.78 -0.81
N GLU A 51 -6.35 1.24 -0.43
CA GLU A 51 -6.49 2.33 0.56
C GLU A 51 -7.47 1.93 1.65
N GLU A 52 -7.73 0.63 1.76
CA GLU A 52 -8.63 0.04 2.74
C GLU A 52 -8.13 -1.34 3.14
N ASP A 53 -8.79 -1.97 4.10
CA ASP A 53 -8.46 -3.32 4.56
C ASP A 53 -8.99 -4.35 3.57
N LYS A 54 -8.21 -4.60 2.52
CA LYS A 54 -8.59 -5.51 1.44
C LYS A 54 -7.37 -6.28 0.96
N TYR A 55 -7.57 -7.54 0.59
CA TYR A 55 -6.50 -8.42 0.09
C TYR A 55 -6.31 -8.27 -1.42
N TYR A 56 -5.04 -8.21 -1.82
CA TYR A 56 -4.65 -8.31 -3.23
C TYR A 56 -3.46 -9.25 -3.36
N SER A 57 -3.47 -10.09 -4.40
CA SER A 57 -2.40 -11.06 -4.64
C SER A 57 -1.09 -10.38 -5.01
N LEU A 58 0.03 -11.12 -4.89
CA LEU A 58 1.33 -10.62 -5.30
C LEU A 58 1.35 -10.31 -6.79
N ASP A 59 0.73 -11.18 -7.61
CA ASP A 59 0.62 -10.97 -9.05
C ASP A 59 -0.14 -9.70 -9.39
N TYR A 60 -1.23 -9.42 -8.70
CA TYR A 60 -2.00 -8.21 -8.89
C TYR A 60 -1.14 -6.97 -8.62
N ARG A 61 -0.36 -6.99 -7.55
CA ARG A 61 0.47 -5.85 -7.14
C ARG A 61 1.50 -5.49 -8.20
N SER A 62 2.26 -6.49 -8.68
CA SER A 62 3.25 -6.27 -9.74
C SER A 62 2.60 -5.88 -11.05
N SER A 63 1.50 -6.52 -11.43
CA SER A 63 0.79 -6.22 -12.68
C SER A 63 0.25 -4.80 -12.68
N LYS A 64 -0.28 -4.34 -11.56
CA LYS A 64 -0.79 -2.97 -11.44
C LYS A 64 0.33 -1.94 -11.57
N ALA A 65 1.47 -2.18 -10.91
CA ALA A 65 2.62 -1.30 -11.00
C ALA A 65 3.11 -1.17 -12.44
N ASN A 66 3.21 -2.30 -13.15
CA ASN A 66 3.63 -2.32 -14.55
C ASN A 66 2.64 -1.60 -15.46
N LYS A 67 1.34 -1.86 -15.28
CA LYS A 67 0.28 -1.26 -16.08
C LYS A 67 0.25 0.26 -15.93
N GLU A 68 0.50 0.76 -14.73
CA GLU A 68 0.47 2.19 -14.43
C GLU A 68 1.75 2.93 -14.83
N ASN A 69 2.79 2.22 -15.27
CA ASN A 69 4.06 2.80 -15.71
C ASN A 69 4.66 3.74 -14.65
N CYS A 70 4.71 3.28 -13.40
CA CYS A 70 5.28 4.08 -12.33
C CYS A 70 6.81 4.15 -12.43
N ASP A 71 7.39 5.26 -11.99
CA ASP A 71 8.84 5.45 -11.94
C ASP A 71 9.48 4.65 -10.80
N TYR A 72 8.73 4.50 -9.72
CA TYR A 72 9.17 3.79 -8.52
C TYR A 72 8.11 2.81 -8.05
#